data_efd010f47928c305c9524b6aa8498001
#
_entry.id   efd010f47928c305c9524b6aa8498001
#
_cell.length_a   1.000
_cell.length_b   1.000
_cell.length_c   1.000
_cell.angle_alpha   90.00
_cell.angle_beta   90.00
_cell.angle_gamma   90.00
#
_symmetry.space_group_name_H-M   'P 1'
#
loop_
_entity.id
_entity.type
_entity.pdbx_description
1 polymer ?
#
loop_
_entity_poly.entity_id
_entity_poly.type
_entity_poly.pdbx_seq_one_letter_code
_entity_poly.pdbx_strand_id
1 'polypeptide(L)'
;MTKETRAGAPADRVGAREVKDRATSREQRILDINFDTKFPEKREITRKTGHAYGGRVDDIIDNACAGCLANCERTFSQTSFCQMGVATLIGFSIKDSVVIMHGPVGCGSQSHFMDFTIRLYGLQRGKQMANARWFSTNLSESEVINGGEQKLRDAILEADRRFRPSAIFVCMTCAPSIIGDDIDSVLEELRSETTAPLVPLHCPGFKARVFSSAYDVVYHGIQRAGFDFEPIPYIDYEPFNPDDPDYELKVRQYQYTRSRTINLYNAVSIGAQDEAEIRRLLEALGLNVRFFVEFSHPDDWRFITEAALNVAMCHVHDLYFLEYLKQRFDMPYILPTIPVGSSATRGFVTEIARFFGLEDAAKKLLDKEEAKLKGALKPIRERVKGKKVIIGGGYMRVGTAGLLADEIGMAVAGMRNFNYDTYGNQLFQEIEDTLGNVPTAISNQSSELVNMVKKLKPDIAISHPGLGIWMNKLGVPSIALFSQRFTFFGYKGAYELARRIDRTLANRNYSKNLSRNIELPYLESWYEKPYNHYILDKSGEVVGAEAI
;
A
#
# COMPACT_ATOMS: atom_id res chain seq x y z
N MET A 1 -35.99 23.50 -40.16
CA MET A 1 -34.87 24.23 -40.72
C MET A 1 -34.06 24.73 -39.53
N THR A 2 -32.89 24.34 -39.19
CA THR A 2 -31.83 23.52 -39.80
C THR A 2 -31.08 22.82 -38.64
N LYS A 3 -30.82 21.52 -38.79
CA LYS A 3 -29.93 20.77 -37.92
C LYS A 3 -28.48 21.19 -38.23
N GLU A 4 -27.80 21.80 -37.30
CA GLU A 4 -26.35 21.90 -37.36
C GLU A 4 -25.72 20.66 -36.67
N THR A 5 -25.12 19.88 -37.53
CA THR A 5 -24.22 18.76 -37.18
C THR A 5 -22.97 19.31 -36.49
N ARG A 6 -22.77 18.95 -35.24
CA ARG A 6 -21.47 19.16 -34.57
C ARG A 6 -20.44 18.23 -35.22
N ALA A 7 -19.54 18.85 -35.94
CA ALA A 7 -18.33 18.23 -36.46
C ALA A 7 -17.45 17.67 -35.34
N GLY A 8 -16.83 16.52 -35.63
CA GLY A 8 -15.95 15.83 -34.73
C GLY A 8 -14.79 16.69 -34.24
N ALA A 9 -14.46 16.55 -32.98
CA ALA A 9 -13.24 17.10 -32.38
C ALA A 9 -12.02 16.37 -32.96
N PRO A 10 -10.95 17.10 -33.28
CA PRO A 10 -9.78 16.50 -33.92
C PRO A 10 -9.01 15.57 -32.96
N ALA A 11 -8.52 14.48 -33.54
CA ALA A 11 -7.74 13.43 -32.93
C ALA A 11 -6.32 13.86 -32.48
N ASP A 12 -6.05 15.15 -32.32
CA ASP A 12 -4.70 15.68 -32.06
C ASP A 12 -4.39 16.06 -30.61
N ARG A 13 -5.18 15.62 -29.63
CA ARG A 13 -4.87 15.94 -28.21
C ARG A 13 -3.88 15.00 -27.53
N VAL A 14 -3.49 13.91 -28.14
CA VAL A 14 -2.56 12.91 -27.53
C VAL A 14 -1.10 13.07 -28.00
N GLY A 15 -0.85 13.83 -29.06
CA GLY A 15 0.45 13.82 -29.74
C GLY A 15 1.56 14.73 -29.21
N ALA A 16 1.34 15.63 -28.26
CA ALA A 16 2.31 16.69 -27.98
C ALA A 16 2.58 17.01 -26.51
N ARG A 17 2.18 16.17 -25.56
CA ARG A 17 2.76 16.29 -24.21
C ARG A 17 4.05 15.51 -24.16
N GLU A 18 5.13 16.19 -24.46
CA GLU A 18 6.47 15.65 -24.49
C GLU A 18 6.80 14.86 -23.22
N VAL A 19 7.52 13.75 -23.42
CA VAL A 19 8.14 12.91 -22.38
C VAL A 19 8.98 13.75 -21.38
N LYS A 20 9.48 14.90 -21.78
CA LYS A 20 10.16 15.90 -20.94
C LYS A 20 9.26 16.48 -19.84
N ASP A 21 8.01 16.81 -20.11
CA ASP A 21 7.10 17.31 -19.08
C ASP A 21 6.69 16.25 -18.06
N ARG A 22 6.75 14.97 -18.44
CA ARG A 22 6.50 13.85 -17.52
C ARG A 22 7.61 13.65 -16.49
N ALA A 23 8.86 13.85 -16.87
CA ALA A 23 10.03 13.77 -15.97
C ALA A 23 10.08 15.00 -15.05
N THR A 24 9.94 16.21 -15.59
CA THR A 24 9.94 17.46 -14.82
C THR A 24 8.76 17.58 -13.87
N SER A 25 7.59 17.04 -14.20
CA SER A 25 6.45 17.03 -13.28
C SER A 25 6.63 16.04 -12.11
N ARG A 26 7.48 15.03 -12.24
CA ARG A 26 7.87 14.14 -11.14
C ARG A 26 8.85 14.80 -10.18
N GLU A 27 9.85 15.51 -10.68
CA GLU A 27 10.85 16.20 -9.86
C GLU A 27 10.31 17.47 -9.18
N GLN A 28 9.31 18.13 -9.77
CA GLN A 28 8.70 19.35 -9.20
C GLN A 28 7.64 19.08 -8.12
N ARG A 29 7.30 17.82 -7.83
CA ARG A 29 6.34 17.45 -6.79
C ARG A 29 7.01 16.94 -5.52
N ILE A 30 8.12 17.49 -5.15
CA ILE A 30 8.69 17.30 -3.82
C ILE A 30 7.64 17.81 -2.84
N LEU A 31 7.14 16.91 -2.00
CA LEU A 31 6.38 17.32 -0.83
C LEU A 31 7.34 18.09 0.06
N ASP A 32 7.04 19.33 0.32
CA ASP A 32 7.72 20.08 1.36
C ASP A 32 7.17 19.58 2.72
N ILE A 33 7.65 18.42 3.13
CA ILE A 33 7.25 17.79 4.40
C ILE A 33 8.21 18.29 5.47
N ASN A 34 7.65 18.91 6.50
CA ASN A 34 8.40 19.21 7.72
C ASN A 34 8.46 17.96 8.60
N PHE A 35 9.62 17.30 8.65
CA PHE A 35 9.84 16.12 9.47
C PHE A 35 10.15 16.42 10.94
N ASP A 36 10.42 17.67 11.30
CA ASP A 36 10.78 18.09 12.68
C ASP A 36 9.55 18.42 13.54
N THR A 37 8.41 17.86 13.21
CA THR A 37 7.14 18.05 13.90
C THR A 37 6.86 16.94 14.91
N LYS A 38 6.03 17.22 15.93
CA LYS A 38 5.56 16.21 16.90
C LYS A 38 4.75 15.10 16.23
N PHE A 39 3.95 15.44 15.23
CA PHE A 39 3.06 14.55 14.49
C PHE A 39 3.47 14.49 13.03
N PRO A 40 3.24 13.35 12.34
CA PRO A 40 3.46 13.29 10.92
C PRO A 40 2.64 14.35 10.22
N GLU A 41 3.22 15.07 9.28
CA GLU A 41 2.51 16.06 8.50
C GLU A 41 1.34 15.42 7.77
N LYS A 42 0.21 16.13 7.75
CA LYS A 42 -1.06 15.58 7.24
C LYS A 42 -1.04 15.41 5.73
N ARG A 43 -0.65 14.24 5.27
CA ARG A 43 -0.83 13.82 3.87
C ARG A 43 -2.30 13.60 3.46
N GLU A 44 -3.23 13.81 4.37
CA GLU A 44 -4.66 13.80 4.09
C GLU A 44 -5.04 14.80 2.98
N ILE A 45 -4.30 15.92 2.85
CA ILE A 45 -4.48 16.89 1.78
C ILE A 45 -4.13 16.28 0.41
N THR A 46 -3.01 15.59 0.30
CA THR A 46 -2.57 14.96 -0.95
C THR A 46 -3.36 13.69 -1.25
N ARG A 47 -3.68 12.91 -0.23
CA ARG A 47 -4.43 11.66 -0.35
C ARG A 47 -5.90 11.86 -0.67
N LYS A 48 -6.45 13.06 -0.54
CA LYS A 48 -7.87 13.32 -0.77
C LYS A 48 -8.79 12.29 -0.10
N THR A 49 -8.44 11.85 1.09
CA THR A 49 -9.01 10.68 1.76
C THR A 49 -10.43 10.87 2.26
N GLY A 50 -10.87 12.11 2.41
CA GLY A 50 -12.25 12.42 2.70
C GLY A 50 -13.13 12.53 1.47
N HIS A 51 -12.53 12.39 0.31
CA HIS A 51 -13.21 12.60 -0.95
C HIS A 51 -13.85 11.29 -1.39
N ALA A 52 -15.07 11.39 -1.82
CA ALA A 52 -15.78 10.34 -2.50
C ALA A 52 -16.00 10.80 -3.93
N TYR A 53 -15.83 9.92 -4.86
CA TYR A 53 -16.02 10.20 -6.27
C TYR A 53 -16.66 9.00 -6.95
N GLY A 54 -17.52 9.26 -7.92
CA GLY A 54 -18.11 8.25 -8.78
C GLY A 54 -18.24 8.77 -10.19
N GLY A 55 -17.97 7.91 -11.16
CA GLY A 55 -17.96 8.23 -12.57
C GLY A 55 -17.21 7.16 -13.34
N ARG A 56 -16.46 7.59 -14.33
CA ARG A 56 -15.54 6.74 -15.10
C ARG A 56 -14.10 7.03 -14.73
N VAL A 57 -13.18 6.19 -15.18
CA VAL A 57 -11.73 6.39 -14.95
C VAL A 57 -11.27 7.72 -15.55
N ASP A 58 -11.71 8.05 -16.76
CA ASP A 58 -11.38 9.32 -17.44
C ASP A 58 -11.82 10.53 -16.61
N ASP A 59 -13.04 10.50 -16.05
CA ASP A 59 -13.55 11.58 -15.20
C ASP A 59 -12.68 11.80 -13.96
N ILE A 60 -12.14 10.73 -13.38
CA ILE A 60 -11.20 10.84 -12.24
C ILE A 60 -9.91 11.51 -12.68
N ILE A 61 -9.37 11.13 -13.84
CA ILE A 61 -8.12 11.69 -14.38
C ILE A 61 -8.28 13.19 -14.62
N ASP A 62 -9.34 13.59 -15.32
CA ASP A 62 -9.62 14.99 -15.63
C ASP A 62 -9.81 15.83 -14.37
N ASN A 63 -10.62 15.36 -13.43
CA ASN A 63 -10.87 16.05 -12.19
C ASN A 63 -9.62 16.09 -11.28
N ALA A 64 -8.82 15.04 -11.27
CA ALA A 64 -7.58 15.01 -10.50
C ALA A 64 -6.53 15.97 -11.06
N CYS A 65 -6.37 16.02 -12.38
CA CYS A 65 -5.46 16.96 -13.05
C CYS A 65 -5.88 18.41 -12.83
N ALA A 66 -7.19 18.69 -12.77
CA ALA A 66 -7.73 20.00 -12.44
C ALA A 66 -7.71 20.34 -10.94
N GLY A 67 -7.27 19.41 -10.07
CA GLY A 67 -7.34 19.56 -8.62
C GLY A 67 -8.76 19.55 -8.06
N CYS A 68 -9.72 19.09 -8.82
CA CYS A 68 -11.16 19.24 -8.60
C CYS A 68 -11.86 17.95 -8.17
N LEU A 69 -11.16 16.95 -7.61
CA LEU A 69 -11.87 15.80 -7.06
C LEU A 69 -12.92 16.27 -6.06
N ALA A 70 -14.19 15.95 -6.35
CA ALA A 70 -15.31 16.35 -5.54
C ALA A 70 -15.10 15.86 -4.10
N ASN A 71 -15.31 16.76 -3.17
CA ASN A 71 -15.21 16.44 -1.75
C ASN A 71 -16.61 16.34 -1.19
N CYS A 72 -16.98 15.16 -0.76
CA CYS A 72 -18.17 14.96 0.04
C CYS A 72 -17.76 14.80 1.49
N GLU A 73 -18.14 15.73 2.34
CA GLU A 73 -18.19 15.46 3.76
C GLU A 73 -19.29 14.44 4.02
N ARG A 74 -18.91 13.24 4.38
CA ARG A 74 -19.85 12.19 4.73
C ARG A 74 -19.26 11.26 5.76
N THR A 75 -20.14 10.57 6.46
CA THR A 75 -19.74 9.46 7.31
C THR A 75 -19.06 8.39 6.47
N PHE A 76 -17.94 7.87 6.94
CA PHE A 76 -17.24 6.78 6.30
C PHE A 76 -16.89 5.70 7.32
N SER A 77 -16.69 4.48 6.84
CA SER A 77 -16.17 3.37 7.65
C SER A 77 -14.84 2.89 7.07
N GLN A 78 -13.96 2.47 7.94
CA GLN A 78 -12.75 1.76 7.54
C GLN A 78 -13.10 0.30 7.29
N THR A 79 -12.78 -0.23 6.11
CA THR A 79 -13.31 -1.52 5.65
C THR A 79 -12.70 -2.73 6.34
N SER A 80 -11.50 -2.62 6.93
CA SER A 80 -10.81 -3.75 7.56
C SER A 80 -10.08 -3.39 8.84
N PHE A 81 -9.19 -2.43 8.79
CA PHE A 81 -8.40 -1.99 9.94
C PHE A 81 -8.49 -0.48 10.10
N CYS A 82 -8.42 0.00 11.35
CA CYS A 82 -8.14 1.40 11.61
C CYS A 82 -6.63 1.68 11.48
N GLN A 83 -6.24 2.95 11.53
CA GLN A 83 -4.83 3.35 11.48
C GLN A 83 -3.99 2.63 12.54
N MET A 84 -4.46 2.57 13.78
CA MET A 84 -3.76 1.86 14.87
C MET A 84 -3.55 0.38 14.55
N GLY A 85 -4.55 -0.30 14.01
CA GLY A 85 -4.42 -1.72 13.66
C GLY A 85 -3.32 -1.98 12.63
N VAL A 86 -3.17 -1.11 11.61
CA VAL A 86 -2.08 -1.25 10.63
C VAL A 86 -0.74 -0.86 11.23
N ALA A 87 -0.67 0.20 12.04
CA ALA A 87 0.56 0.58 12.75
C ALA A 87 1.08 -0.54 13.65
N THR A 88 0.16 -1.20 14.38
CA THR A 88 0.47 -2.39 15.20
C THR A 88 0.99 -3.54 14.35
N LEU A 89 0.38 -3.80 13.18
CA LEU A 89 0.82 -4.85 12.27
C LEU A 89 2.25 -4.61 11.75
N ILE A 90 2.57 -3.37 11.40
CA ILE A 90 3.93 -2.99 11.00
C ILE A 90 4.89 -3.17 12.18
N GLY A 91 4.56 -2.67 13.37
CA GLY A 91 5.38 -2.84 14.56
C GLY A 91 5.69 -4.31 14.87
N PHE A 92 4.70 -5.21 14.73
CA PHE A 92 4.91 -6.65 14.90
C PHE A 92 5.84 -7.26 13.84
N SER A 93 5.94 -6.66 12.68
CA SER A 93 6.82 -7.13 11.62
C SER A 93 8.30 -6.75 11.84
N ILE A 94 8.59 -5.83 12.75
CA ILE A 94 9.96 -5.47 13.11
C ILE A 94 10.52 -6.55 14.05
N LYS A 95 11.67 -7.07 13.68
CA LYS A 95 12.26 -8.20 14.39
C LYS A 95 12.64 -7.81 15.84
N ASP A 96 12.24 -8.67 16.76
CA ASP A 96 12.50 -8.55 18.21
C ASP A 96 11.92 -7.30 18.89
N SER A 97 10.98 -6.60 18.25
CA SER A 97 10.28 -5.46 18.83
C SER A 97 9.21 -5.85 19.85
N VAL A 98 8.75 -4.86 20.61
CA VAL A 98 7.56 -4.91 21.46
C VAL A 98 6.60 -3.81 21.00
N VAL A 99 5.30 -4.10 21.00
CA VAL A 99 4.25 -3.10 20.72
C VAL A 99 3.42 -2.89 21.98
N ILE A 100 3.31 -1.65 22.43
CA ILE A 100 2.44 -1.24 23.53
C ILE A 100 1.24 -0.50 22.95
N MET A 101 0.05 -1.04 23.17
CA MET A 101 -1.21 -0.37 22.83
C MET A 101 -1.66 0.45 24.04
N HIS A 102 -1.43 1.74 23.98
CA HIS A 102 -1.90 2.65 25.00
C HIS A 102 -3.38 2.95 24.78
N GLY A 103 -4.22 2.32 25.59
CA GLY A 103 -5.66 2.41 25.47
C GLY A 103 -6.41 1.23 26.11
N PRO A 104 -7.75 1.16 25.91
CA PRO A 104 -8.56 0.03 26.33
C PRO A 104 -8.14 -1.28 25.67
N VAL A 105 -8.28 -2.40 26.38
CA VAL A 105 -7.88 -3.73 25.88
C VAL A 105 -8.58 -4.14 24.58
N GLY A 106 -9.77 -3.62 24.33
CA GLY A 106 -10.53 -3.90 23.10
C GLY A 106 -9.78 -3.51 21.82
N CYS A 107 -8.92 -2.48 21.86
CA CYS A 107 -8.07 -2.10 20.73
C CYS A 107 -7.05 -3.20 20.38
N GLY A 108 -6.64 -4.02 21.37
CA GLY A 108 -5.74 -5.15 21.19
C GLY A 108 -6.39 -6.46 20.76
N SER A 109 -7.70 -6.50 20.56
CA SER A 109 -8.45 -7.74 20.30
C SER A 109 -7.99 -8.52 19.06
N GLN A 110 -7.39 -7.84 18.08
CA GLN A 110 -6.87 -8.46 16.85
C GLN A 110 -5.39 -8.91 16.96
N SER A 111 -4.71 -8.61 18.07
CA SER A 111 -3.26 -8.81 18.20
C SER A 111 -2.85 -10.27 18.07
N HIS A 112 -3.65 -11.22 18.57
CA HIS A 112 -3.37 -12.65 18.41
C HIS A 112 -3.40 -13.10 16.94
N PHE A 113 -4.35 -12.59 16.16
CA PHE A 113 -4.41 -12.89 14.74
C PHE A 113 -3.23 -12.24 13.98
N MET A 114 -2.87 -11.02 14.33
CA MET A 114 -1.73 -10.32 13.75
C MET A 114 -0.41 -11.04 14.09
N ASP A 115 -0.21 -11.47 15.33
CA ASP A 115 0.95 -12.25 15.75
C ASP A 115 1.12 -13.51 14.91
N PHE A 116 0.09 -14.35 14.87
CA PHE A 116 0.13 -15.57 14.07
C PHE A 116 0.46 -15.28 12.60
N THR A 117 -0.15 -14.24 12.05
CA THR A 117 0.02 -13.84 10.66
C THR A 117 1.47 -13.41 10.40
N ILE A 118 2.04 -12.55 11.23
CA ILE A 118 3.43 -12.06 11.07
C ILE A 118 4.45 -13.19 11.23
N ARG A 119 4.25 -14.08 12.20
CA ARG A 119 5.15 -15.25 12.35
C ARG A 119 5.12 -16.15 11.12
N LEU A 120 3.93 -16.44 10.60
CA LEU A 120 3.80 -17.23 9.37
C LEU A 120 4.51 -16.55 8.19
N TYR A 121 4.38 -15.25 8.06
CA TYR A 121 4.99 -14.48 6.98
C TYR A 121 6.52 -14.37 7.14
N GLY A 122 7.02 -14.27 8.36
CA GLY A 122 8.44 -14.37 8.65
C GLY A 122 9.02 -15.73 8.26
N LEU A 123 8.35 -16.81 8.64
CA LEU A 123 8.76 -18.18 8.27
C LEU A 123 8.81 -18.39 6.75
N GLN A 124 7.86 -17.84 6.00
CA GLN A 124 7.88 -17.90 4.53
C GLN A 124 9.08 -17.18 3.90
N ARG A 125 9.69 -16.24 4.62
CA ARG A 125 10.91 -15.52 4.25
C ARG A 125 12.19 -16.18 4.79
N GLY A 126 12.06 -17.34 5.43
CA GLY A 126 13.19 -17.97 6.12
C GLY A 126 13.66 -17.20 7.36
N LYS A 127 12.82 -16.29 7.89
CA LYS A 127 13.13 -15.47 9.07
C LYS A 127 12.37 -16.01 10.28
N GLN A 128 13.12 -16.28 11.35
CA GLN A 128 12.51 -16.59 12.63
C GLN A 128 12.07 -15.28 13.29
N MET A 129 10.77 -15.05 13.32
CA MET A 129 10.18 -13.95 14.07
C MET A 129 9.91 -14.41 15.50
N ALA A 130 10.28 -13.59 16.48
CA ALA A 130 9.85 -13.80 17.86
C ALA A 130 8.33 -13.84 17.94
N ASN A 131 7.77 -14.45 18.98
CA ASN A 131 6.35 -14.29 19.28
C ASN A 131 6.05 -12.81 19.39
N ALA A 132 4.91 -12.34 18.85
CA ALA A 132 4.51 -10.96 19.03
C ALA A 132 4.45 -10.67 20.52
N ARG A 133 5.24 -9.70 20.90
CA ARG A 133 5.31 -9.21 22.25
C ARG A 133 4.52 -7.94 22.28
N TRP A 134 3.39 -7.98 22.96
CA TRP A 134 2.54 -6.82 23.05
C TRP A 134 1.93 -6.66 24.43
N PHE A 135 1.69 -5.41 24.79
CA PHE A 135 1.02 -5.01 26.00
C PHE A 135 -0.17 -4.12 25.66
N SER A 136 -1.18 -4.15 26.50
CA SER A 136 -2.18 -3.12 26.54
C SER A 136 -2.08 -2.44 27.91
N THR A 137 -2.12 -1.13 27.97
CA THR A 137 -2.24 -0.39 29.22
C THR A 137 -3.59 -0.61 29.90
N ASN A 138 -4.54 -1.21 29.15
CA ASN A 138 -5.87 -1.55 29.64
C ASN A 138 -6.53 -0.41 30.43
N LEU A 139 -6.64 0.76 29.77
CA LEU A 139 -7.27 1.92 30.38
C LEU A 139 -8.72 1.59 30.73
N SER A 140 -9.08 1.80 31.99
CA SER A 140 -10.43 1.72 32.53
C SER A 140 -11.04 3.13 32.62
N GLU A 141 -12.26 3.21 33.11
CA GLU A 141 -12.94 4.48 33.36
C GLU A 141 -12.13 5.41 34.27
N SER A 142 -11.42 4.86 35.26
CA SER A 142 -10.57 5.65 36.16
C SER A 142 -9.47 6.38 35.41
N GLU A 143 -8.75 5.70 34.50
CA GLU A 143 -7.68 6.31 33.73
C GLU A 143 -8.21 7.28 32.66
N VAL A 144 -9.41 7.02 32.14
CA VAL A 144 -10.06 7.96 31.20
C VAL A 144 -10.38 9.29 31.90
N ILE A 145 -10.62 9.27 33.22
CA ILE A 145 -10.91 10.48 34.01
C ILE A 145 -9.60 11.15 34.50
N ASN A 146 -8.64 10.35 34.95
CA ASN A 146 -7.46 10.84 35.69
C ASN A 146 -6.17 10.86 34.86
N GLY A 147 -6.19 10.35 33.61
CA GLY A 147 -5.01 10.16 32.77
C GLY A 147 -4.43 8.75 32.85
N GLY A 148 -3.88 8.27 31.74
CA GLY A 148 -3.33 6.92 31.59
C GLY A 148 -1.81 6.82 31.59
N GLU A 149 -1.11 7.94 31.74
CA GLU A 149 0.35 8.03 31.57
C GLU A 149 1.12 7.14 32.54
N GLN A 150 0.65 6.99 33.80
CA GLN A 150 1.34 6.12 34.77
C GLN A 150 1.30 4.64 34.31
N LYS A 151 0.15 4.16 33.82
CA LYS A 151 0.06 2.80 33.24
C LYS A 151 0.95 2.63 32.01
N LEU A 152 1.15 3.70 31.24
CA LEU A 152 2.05 3.67 30.10
C LEU A 152 3.51 3.52 30.57
N ARG A 153 3.95 4.28 31.57
CA ARG A 153 5.29 4.18 32.18
C ARG A 153 5.55 2.76 32.65
N ASP A 154 4.64 2.23 33.45
CA ASP A 154 4.76 0.87 34.00
C ASP A 154 4.87 -0.20 32.90
N ALA A 155 4.07 -0.07 31.83
CA ALA A 155 4.08 -0.98 30.71
C ALA A 155 5.41 -0.92 29.90
N ILE A 156 5.96 0.28 29.70
CA ILE A 156 7.24 0.48 29.00
C ILE A 156 8.39 -0.14 29.80
N LEU A 157 8.49 0.19 31.07
CA LEU A 157 9.55 -0.33 31.95
C LEU A 157 9.49 -1.86 32.09
N GLU A 158 8.29 -2.42 32.23
CA GLU A 158 8.12 -3.88 32.28
C GLU A 158 8.48 -4.54 30.94
N ALA A 159 8.12 -3.93 29.80
CA ALA A 159 8.47 -4.44 28.47
C ALA A 159 9.99 -4.46 28.26
N ASP A 160 10.67 -3.36 28.59
CA ASP A 160 12.13 -3.26 28.45
C ASP A 160 12.85 -4.26 29.36
N ARG A 161 12.47 -4.30 30.65
CA ARG A 161 13.06 -5.21 31.64
C ARG A 161 12.90 -6.68 31.26
N ARG A 162 11.71 -7.06 30.81
CA ARG A 162 11.32 -8.45 30.55
C ARG A 162 11.85 -9.00 29.25
N PHE A 163 11.83 -8.20 28.19
CA PHE A 163 12.11 -8.69 26.85
C PHE A 163 13.39 -8.16 26.25
N ARG A 164 13.93 -7.05 26.75
CA ARG A 164 15.11 -6.36 26.17
C ARG A 164 14.96 -6.27 24.64
N PRO A 165 13.93 -5.61 24.16
CA PRO A 165 13.58 -5.63 22.74
C PRO A 165 14.51 -4.74 21.94
N SER A 166 14.51 -4.95 20.61
CA SER A 166 15.21 -4.08 19.66
C SER A 166 14.58 -2.69 19.53
N ALA A 167 13.28 -2.57 19.85
CA ALA A 167 12.53 -1.33 19.91
C ALA A 167 11.19 -1.53 20.63
N ILE A 168 10.66 -0.47 21.24
CA ILE A 168 9.32 -0.43 21.84
C ILE A 168 8.45 0.57 21.06
N PHE A 169 7.46 0.06 20.34
CA PHE A 169 6.49 0.87 19.59
C PHE A 169 5.29 1.18 20.49
N VAL A 170 5.04 2.45 20.76
CA VAL A 170 3.93 2.91 21.60
C VAL A 170 2.80 3.44 20.75
N CYS A 171 1.75 2.65 20.58
CA CYS A 171 0.57 3.00 19.78
C CYS A 171 -0.45 3.76 20.63
N MET A 172 -0.58 5.06 20.42
CA MET A 172 -1.65 5.87 21.00
C MET A 172 -2.99 5.54 20.34
N THR A 173 -3.94 5.00 21.09
CA THR A 173 -5.27 4.68 20.57
C THR A 173 -6.24 5.87 20.68
N CYS A 174 -7.53 5.66 20.39
CA CYS A 174 -8.52 6.75 20.39
C CYS A 174 -8.75 7.37 21.77
N ALA A 175 -8.92 6.55 22.82
CA ALA A 175 -9.25 7.06 24.15
C ALA A 175 -8.16 7.99 24.72
N PRO A 176 -6.88 7.59 24.84
CA PRO A 176 -5.84 8.48 25.33
C PRO A 176 -5.65 9.72 24.46
N SER A 177 -5.88 9.61 23.15
CA SER A 177 -5.82 10.78 22.27
C SER A 177 -6.95 11.80 22.51
N ILE A 178 -8.12 11.35 22.99
CA ILE A 178 -9.25 12.23 23.32
C ILE A 178 -9.05 12.88 24.68
N ILE A 179 -8.59 12.14 25.67
CA ILE A 179 -8.37 12.66 27.03
C ILE A 179 -7.11 13.52 27.13
N GLY A 180 -6.22 13.47 26.13
CA GLY A 180 -5.05 14.33 26.05
C GLY A 180 -3.80 13.77 26.73
N ASP A 181 -3.69 12.43 26.92
CA ASP A 181 -2.46 11.82 27.42
C ASP A 181 -1.25 12.20 26.54
N ASP A 182 -0.18 12.66 27.17
CA ASP A 182 1.05 13.07 26.46
C ASP A 182 2.08 11.93 26.42
N ILE A 183 1.93 11.05 25.43
CA ILE A 183 2.88 9.94 25.27
C ILE A 183 4.30 10.39 24.98
N ASP A 184 4.50 11.55 24.32
CA ASP A 184 5.84 12.04 23.99
C ASP A 184 6.60 12.44 25.25
N SER A 185 5.95 13.12 26.19
CA SER A 185 6.57 13.47 27.47
C SER A 185 6.96 12.23 28.27
N VAL A 186 6.07 11.22 28.31
CA VAL A 186 6.37 9.94 28.96
C VAL A 186 7.57 9.26 28.32
N LEU A 187 7.63 9.20 26.97
CA LEU A 187 8.74 8.57 26.28
C LEU A 187 10.05 9.32 26.48
N GLU A 188 10.03 10.66 26.49
CA GLU A 188 11.22 11.46 26.70
C GLU A 188 11.81 11.26 28.11
N GLU A 189 10.95 11.24 29.14
CA GLU A 189 11.38 10.95 30.51
C GLU A 189 12.00 9.56 30.64
N LEU A 190 11.46 8.55 29.95
CA LEU A 190 11.92 7.16 30.05
C LEU A 190 13.12 6.83 29.16
N ARG A 191 13.54 7.73 28.26
CA ARG A 191 14.69 7.48 27.37
C ARG A 191 15.97 7.09 28.07
N SER A 192 16.22 7.68 29.23
CA SER A 192 17.41 7.38 30.02
C SER A 192 17.25 6.13 30.91
N GLU A 193 16.03 5.64 31.10
CA GLU A 193 15.70 4.51 31.94
C GLU A 193 15.55 3.19 31.16
N THR A 194 15.35 3.27 29.84
CA THR A 194 15.18 2.10 28.97
C THR A 194 16.40 1.84 28.11
N THR A 195 16.64 0.57 27.80
CA THR A 195 17.71 0.15 26.88
C THR A 195 17.25 0.18 25.43
N ALA A 196 15.96 -0.06 25.19
CA ALA A 196 15.37 -0.09 23.87
C ALA A 196 14.97 1.32 23.39
N PRO A 197 15.17 1.65 22.11
CA PRO A 197 14.60 2.85 21.50
C PRO A 197 13.07 2.88 21.63
N LEU A 198 12.52 4.02 22.04
CA LEU A 198 11.09 4.24 22.21
C LEU A 198 10.50 4.94 20.98
N VAL A 199 9.55 4.30 20.32
CA VAL A 199 8.97 4.75 19.05
C VAL A 199 7.54 5.26 19.27
N PRO A 200 7.29 6.60 19.24
CA PRO A 200 5.96 7.16 19.42
C PRO A 200 5.11 6.97 18.16
N LEU A 201 3.93 6.35 18.30
CA LEU A 201 2.98 6.17 17.22
C LEU A 201 1.65 6.86 17.52
N HIS A 202 1.46 8.06 16.98
CA HIS A 202 0.21 8.82 17.09
C HIS A 202 -0.82 8.32 16.08
N CYS A 203 -1.46 7.18 16.37
CA CYS A 203 -2.31 6.45 15.45
C CYS A 203 -3.78 6.27 15.89
N PRO A 204 -4.44 7.28 16.50
CA PRO A 204 -5.84 7.14 16.88
C PRO A 204 -6.73 6.98 15.64
N GLY A 205 -7.52 5.92 15.61
CA GLY A 205 -8.28 5.51 14.44
C GLY A 205 -9.25 6.58 13.91
N PHE A 206 -9.79 7.43 14.79
CA PHE A 206 -10.74 8.48 14.39
C PHE A 206 -10.08 9.69 13.67
N LYS A 207 -8.78 9.89 13.83
CA LYS A 207 -8.07 11.00 13.17
C LYS A 207 -7.67 10.70 11.72
N ALA A 208 -7.70 9.43 11.31
CA ALA A 208 -7.32 9.03 9.97
C ALA A 208 -8.54 8.54 9.18
N ARG A 209 -8.71 9.03 7.98
CA ARG A 209 -9.79 8.63 7.07
C ARG A 209 -9.43 7.40 6.25
N VAL A 210 -8.14 7.06 6.17
CA VAL A 210 -7.65 5.87 5.50
C VAL A 210 -6.58 5.18 6.36
N PHE A 211 -6.65 3.87 6.46
CA PHE A 211 -5.73 3.08 7.29
C PHE A 211 -4.25 3.17 6.81
N SER A 212 -4.02 3.46 5.53
CA SER A 212 -2.66 3.60 4.99
C SER A 212 -1.88 4.78 5.57
N SER A 213 -2.53 5.74 6.24
CA SER A 213 -1.85 6.78 7.02
C SER A 213 -1.00 6.21 8.17
N ALA A 214 -1.22 4.94 8.53
CA ALA A 214 -0.40 4.24 9.51
C ALA A 214 1.07 4.15 9.12
N TYR A 215 1.36 4.02 7.82
CA TYR A 215 2.75 3.99 7.34
C TYR A 215 3.47 5.29 7.64
N ASP A 216 2.83 6.44 7.38
CA ASP A 216 3.42 7.75 7.70
C ASP A 216 3.68 7.89 9.20
N VAL A 217 2.73 7.43 10.03
CA VAL A 217 2.89 7.46 11.50
C VAL A 217 4.04 6.58 11.96
N VAL A 218 4.17 5.37 11.42
CA VAL A 218 5.24 4.46 11.82
C VAL A 218 6.59 4.99 11.38
N TYR A 219 6.72 5.43 10.13
CA TYR A 219 7.97 5.98 9.63
C TYR A 219 8.36 7.28 10.36
N HIS A 220 7.38 8.11 10.69
CA HIS A 220 7.62 9.30 11.51
C HIS A 220 8.09 8.94 12.93
N GLY A 221 7.46 7.95 13.55
CA GLY A 221 7.89 7.45 14.85
C GLY A 221 9.31 6.88 14.83
N ILE A 222 9.65 6.11 13.80
CA ILE A 222 10.99 5.54 13.61
C ILE A 222 12.04 6.65 13.51
N GLN A 223 11.82 7.68 12.69
CA GLN A 223 12.78 8.77 12.57
C GLN A 223 12.94 9.58 13.87
N ARG A 224 11.90 9.69 14.70
CA ARG A 224 11.95 10.39 16.00
C ARG A 224 12.57 9.55 17.13
N ALA A 225 12.63 8.25 16.96
CA ALA A 225 13.16 7.34 17.98
C ALA A 225 14.69 7.36 18.10
N GLY A 226 15.39 8.04 17.18
CA GLY A 226 16.83 8.19 17.21
C GLY A 226 17.60 7.00 16.64
N PHE A 227 17.00 6.21 15.75
CA PHE A 227 17.74 5.22 14.98
C PHE A 227 18.77 5.90 14.08
N ASP A 228 19.93 5.24 14.00
CA ASP A 228 21.03 5.72 13.16
C ASP A 228 20.81 5.35 11.69
N PHE A 229 20.65 6.37 10.85
CA PHE A 229 20.59 6.26 9.39
C PHE A 229 21.75 6.96 8.71
N GLU A 230 22.71 7.51 9.49
CA GLU A 230 23.85 8.19 8.91
C GLU A 230 24.67 7.23 8.03
N PRO A 231 25.10 7.67 6.85
CA PRO A 231 25.96 6.85 6.00
C PRO A 231 27.25 6.48 6.74
N ILE A 232 27.52 5.18 6.83
CA ILE A 232 28.76 4.70 7.43
C ILE A 232 29.91 5.00 6.45
N PRO A 233 30.92 5.79 6.83
CA PRO A 233 32.11 5.94 6.00
C PRO A 233 32.72 4.57 5.71
N TYR A 234 33.02 4.28 4.44
CA TYR A 234 33.54 2.97 4.04
C TYR A 234 34.89 2.61 4.74
N ILE A 235 35.64 3.61 5.18
CA ILE A 235 36.88 3.47 5.91
C ILE A 235 36.67 3.00 7.37
N ASP A 236 35.49 3.24 7.92
CA ASP A 236 35.14 2.89 9.31
C ASP A 236 34.31 1.60 9.39
N TYR A 237 34.07 0.95 8.25
CA TYR A 237 33.29 -0.27 8.19
C TYR A 237 34.13 -1.46 8.68
N GLU A 238 33.69 -2.13 9.77
CA GLU A 238 34.42 -3.22 10.42
C GLU A 238 35.06 -4.28 9.48
N PRO A 239 34.42 -4.68 8.34
CA PRO A 239 35.05 -5.61 7.42
C PRO A 239 36.30 -5.06 6.70
N PHE A 240 36.58 -3.77 6.81
CA PHE A 240 37.66 -3.12 6.06
C PHE A 240 38.77 -2.67 7.01
N ASN A 241 39.65 -3.61 7.36
CA ASN A 241 40.88 -3.29 8.06
C ASN A 241 41.91 -2.72 7.05
N PRO A 242 42.41 -1.48 7.23
CA PRO A 242 43.42 -0.90 6.35
C PRO A 242 44.71 -1.72 6.26
N ASP A 243 45.03 -2.53 7.27
CA ASP A 243 46.20 -3.40 7.29
C ASP A 243 45.96 -4.74 6.55
N ASP A 244 44.76 -4.98 6.03
CA ASP A 244 44.44 -6.18 5.27
C ASP A 244 45.10 -6.10 3.89
N PRO A 245 45.87 -7.09 3.45
CA PRO A 245 46.51 -7.10 2.13
C PRO A 245 45.53 -6.90 0.95
N ASP A 246 44.28 -7.30 1.13
CA ASP A 246 43.22 -7.20 0.15
C ASP A 246 42.30 -5.98 0.36
N TYR A 247 42.66 -5.04 1.24
CA TYR A 247 41.84 -3.88 1.59
C TYR A 247 41.27 -3.14 0.38
N GLU A 248 42.10 -2.73 -0.54
CA GLU A 248 41.63 -1.99 -1.72
C GLU A 248 40.66 -2.79 -2.61
N LEU A 249 40.89 -4.11 -2.71
CA LEU A 249 39.99 -4.99 -3.46
C LEU A 249 38.63 -5.08 -2.78
N LYS A 250 38.62 -5.26 -1.46
CA LYS A 250 37.38 -5.33 -0.66
C LYS A 250 36.60 -4.01 -0.74
N VAL A 251 37.27 -2.87 -0.61
CA VAL A 251 36.66 -1.55 -0.75
C VAL A 251 36.04 -1.38 -2.13
N ARG A 252 36.75 -1.75 -3.20
CA ARG A 252 36.22 -1.67 -4.58
C ARG A 252 35.01 -2.59 -4.79
N GLN A 253 35.04 -3.79 -4.25
CA GLN A 253 33.91 -4.74 -4.30
C GLN A 253 32.71 -4.19 -3.55
N TYR A 254 32.92 -3.60 -2.38
CA TYR A 254 31.86 -2.97 -1.60
C TYR A 254 31.24 -1.78 -2.33
N GLN A 255 32.06 -0.86 -2.86
CA GLN A 255 31.58 0.28 -3.65
C GLN A 255 30.79 -0.17 -4.88
N TYR A 256 31.26 -1.20 -5.57
CA TYR A 256 30.54 -1.80 -6.68
C TYR A 256 29.18 -2.37 -6.23
N THR A 257 29.15 -3.12 -5.15
CA THR A 257 27.90 -3.69 -4.59
C THR A 257 26.94 -2.59 -4.18
N ARG A 258 27.41 -1.57 -3.46
CA ARG A 258 26.61 -0.42 -3.05
C ARG A 258 26.01 0.30 -4.26
N SER A 259 26.81 0.56 -5.30
CA SER A 259 26.36 1.23 -6.52
C SER A 259 25.30 0.45 -7.31
N ARG A 260 25.06 -0.83 -6.99
CA ARG A 260 24.06 -1.70 -7.60
C ARG A 260 23.03 -2.24 -6.61
N THR A 261 23.02 -1.70 -5.40
CA THR A 261 22.03 -2.08 -4.36
C THR A 261 20.82 -1.16 -4.43
N ILE A 262 19.65 -1.76 -4.36
CA ILE A 262 18.37 -1.07 -4.26
C ILE A 262 17.64 -1.51 -2.99
N ASN A 263 16.95 -0.57 -2.36
CA ASN A 263 16.05 -0.84 -1.25
C ASN A 263 14.60 -0.81 -1.73
N LEU A 264 13.82 -1.79 -1.32
CA LEU A 264 12.38 -1.89 -1.51
C LEU A 264 11.70 -1.87 -0.15
N TYR A 265 10.51 -1.26 -0.10
CA TYR A 265 9.77 -1.06 1.14
C TYR A 265 8.42 -1.78 1.10
N ASN A 266 7.63 -1.69 2.20
CA ASN A 266 6.26 -2.20 2.28
C ASN A 266 6.15 -3.73 2.21
N ALA A 267 7.09 -4.45 2.79
CA ALA A 267 7.11 -5.91 2.80
C ALA A 267 5.91 -6.54 3.54
N VAL A 268 5.28 -5.80 4.48
CA VAL A 268 4.09 -6.29 5.21
C VAL A 268 2.87 -6.46 4.31
N SER A 269 2.81 -5.76 3.19
CA SER A 269 1.67 -5.83 2.25
C SER A 269 1.93 -6.71 1.02
N ILE A 270 3.10 -7.33 0.92
CA ILE A 270 3.47 -8.26 -0.16
C ILE A 270 3.89 -9.61 0.40
N GLY A 271 3.77 -10.67 -0.40
CA GLY A 271 4.16 -12.03 0.00
C GLY A 271 5.65 -12.31 -0.22
N ALA A 272 6.19 -13.28 0.51
CA ALA A 272 7.56 -13.74 0.30
C ALA A 272 7.82 -14.19 -1.16
N GLN A 273 6.79 -14.71 -1.83
CA GLN A 273 6.89 -15.09 -3.24
C GLN A 273 6.92 -13.88 -4.17
N ASP A 274 6.28 -12.76 -3.79
CA ASP A 274 6.36 -11.49 -4.53
C ASP A 274 7.77 -10.91 -4.41
N GLU A 275 8.33 -10.90 -3.19
CA GLU A 275 9.72 -10.49 -2.95
C GLU A 275 10.70 -11.34 -3.77
N ALA A 276 10.52 -12.67 -3.77
CA ALA A 276 11.36 -13.58 -4.53
C ALA A 276 11.27 -13.35 -6.04
N GLU A 277 10.09 -13.04 -6.57
CA GLU A 277 9.90 -12.77 -7.99
C GLU A 277 10.53 -11.44 -8.41
N ILE A 278 10.34 -10.37 -7.62
CA ILE A 278 10.98 -9.08 -7.87
C ILE A 278 12.49 -9.20 -7.77
N ARG A 279 12.99 -9.88 -6.75
CA ARG A 279 14.42 -10.17 -6.59
C ARG A 279 14.95 -10.91 -7.81
N ARG A 280 14.29 -11.96 -8.28
CA ARG A 280 14.69 -12.74 -9.47
C ARG A 280 14.84 -11.85 -10.71
N LEU A 281 13.89 -10.94 -10.95
CA LEU A 281 13.91 -10.06 -12.11
C LEU A 281 15.04 -9.05 -12.03
N LEU A 282 15.27 -8.45 -10.87
CA LEU A 282 16.27 -7.41 -10.70
C LEU A 282 17.69 -7.96 -10.55
N GLU A 283 17.86 -9.11 -9.89
CA GLU A 283 19.15 -9.80 -9.80
C GLU A 283 19.60 -10.33 -11.17
N ALA A 284 18.66 -10.71 -12.06
CA ALA A 284 18.99 -11.04 -13.45
C ALA A 284 19.59 -9.86 -14.24
N LEU A 285 19.43 -8.63 -13.74
CA LEU A 285 20.08 -7.42 -14.27
C LEU A 285 21.38 -7.06 -13.52
N GLY A 286 21.83 -7.90 -12.60
CA GLY A 286 23.01 -7.67 -11.77
C GLY A 286 22.79 -6.64 -10.65
N LEU A 287 21.54 -6.44 -10.22
CA LEU A 287 21.19 -5.57 -9.09
C LEU A 287 21.07 -6.38 -7.81
N ASN A 288 21.48 -5.80 -6.68
CA ASN A 288 21.31 -6.37 -5.35
C ASN A 288 20.05 -5.76 -4.71
N VAL A 289 19.17 -6.61 -4.16
CA VAL A 289 17.85 -6.17 -3.66
C VAL A 289 17.77 -6.38 -2.15
N ARG A 290 17.43 -5.33 -1.43
CA ARG A 290 17.15 -5.36 0.01
C ARG A 290 15.71 -4.94 0.28
N PHE A 291 15.09 -5.50 1.32
CA PHE A 291 13.76 -5.12 1.80
C PHE A 291 13.86 -4.55 3.21
N PHE A 292 13.27 -3.37 3.41
CA PHE A 292 13.20 -2.62 4.66
C PHE A 292 11.79 -2.04 4.82
N VAL A 293 11.34 -1.69 5.99
CA VAL A 293 11.89 -1.90 7.33
C VAL A 293 11.31 -3.19 7.93
N GLU A 294 10.18 -3.63 7.39
CA GLU A 294 9.44 -4.80 7.84
C GLU A 294 10.27 -6.07 7.65
N PHE A 295 10.10 -7.00 8.57
CA PHE A 295 10.84 -8.26 8.63
C PHE A 295 12.37 -8.09 8.70
N SER A 296 12.85 -6.93 9.17
CA SER A 296 14.25 -6.66 9.45
C SER A 296 14.48 -6.32 10.92
N HIS A 297 15.71 -6.42 11.39
CA HIS A 297 16.11 -5.95 12.72
C HIS A 297 16.47 -4.46 12.65
N PRO A 298 16.16 -3.64 13.65
CA PRO A 298 16.53 -2.22 13.66
C PRO A 298 18.02 -1.95 13.44
N ASP A 299 18.91 -2.82 13.91
CA ASP A 299 20.36 -2.69 13.66
C ASP A 299 20.71 -2.76 12.17
N ASP A 300 19.86 -3.41 11.35
CA ASP A 300 20.07 -3.47 9.90
C ASP A 300 19.71 -2.14 9.21
N TRP A 301 18.97 -1.26 9.89
CA TRP A 301 18.48 -0.01 9.26
C TRP A 301 19.60 0.99 8.98
N ARG A 302 20.72 0.90 9.68
CA ARG A 302 21.94 1.65 9.36
C ARG A 302 22.42 1.44 7.92
N PHE A 303 22.04 0.31 7.29
CA PHE A 303 22.40 0.02 5.91
C PHE A 303 21.41 0.58 4.88
N ILE A 304 20.35 1.27 5.31
CA ILE A 304 19.37 1.87 4.37
C ILE A 304 20.06 2.89 3.47
N THR A 305 20.95 3.70 4.02
CA THR A 305 21.72 4.71 3.25
C THR A 305 22.85 4.12 2.42
N GLU A 306 23.12 2.82 2.54
CA GLU A 306 24.12 2.06 1.79
C GLU A 306 23.59 1.51 0.45
N ALA A 307 22.58 2.11 -0.13
CA ALA A 307 22.02 1.74 -1.42
C ALA A 307 22.15 2.89 -2.43
N ALA A 308 22.16 2.53 -3.71
CA ALA A 308 22.18 3.52 -4.79
C ALA A 308 20.79 4.12 -5.05
N LEU A 309 19.73 3.37 -4.76
CA LEU A 309 18.36 3.76 -5.10
C LEU A 309 17.36 3.18 -4.10
N ASN A 310 16.39 4.00 -3.73
CA ASN A 310 15.20 3.58 -3.02
C ASN A 310 14.01 3.46 -3.99
N VAL A 311 13.21 2.40 -3.86
CA VAL A 311 12.09 2.13 -4.76
C VAL A 311 10.83 1.90 -3.95
N ALA A 312 9.80 2.70 -4.18
CA ALA A 312 8.49 2.50 -3.58
C ALA A 312 7.80 1.28 -4.18
N MET A 313 7.30 0.39 -3.33
CA MET A 313 6.36 -0.65 -3.75
C MET A 313 4.92 -0.13 -3.75
N CYS A 314 4.65 0.93 -3.03
CA CYS A 314 3.36 1.63 -3.03
C CYS A 314 3.53 3.09 -2.64
N HIS A 315 3.18 4.01 -3.53
CA HIS A 315 3.29 5.46 -3.27
C HIS A 315 2.55 5.90 -2.00
N VAL A 316 1.39 5.29 -1.76
CA VAL A 316 0.54 5.62 -0.60
C VAL A 316 1.21 5.25 0.73
N HIS A 317 2.07 4.23 0.71
CA HIS A 317 2.73 3.71 1.90
C HIS A 317 4.13 4.28 2.10
N ASP A 318 4.93 4.28 1.04
CA ASP A 318 6.38 4.43 1.17
C ASP A 318 6.85 5.88 1.00
N LEU A 319 6.09 6.72 0.28
CA LEU A 319 6.54 8.06 -0.11
C LEU A 319 7.00 8.93 1.07
N TYR A 320 6.32 8.85 2.22
CA TYR A 320 6.68 9.62 3.40
C TYR A 320 8.13 9.35 3.85
N PHE A 321 8.50 8.08 3.92
CA PHE A 321 9.84 7.67 4.34
C PHE A 321 10.89 7.95 3.26
N LEU A 322 10.53 7.77 2.01
CA LEU A 322 11.44 8.07 0.88
C LEU A 322 11.76 9.56 0.79
N GLU A 323 10.78 10.43 1.04
CA GLU A 323 11.00 11.87 1.14
C GLU A 323 11.91 12.23 2.33
N TYR A 324 11.73 11.60 3.48
CA TYR A 324 12.63 11.75 4.61
C TYR A 324 14.08 11.39 4.24
N LEU A 325 14.29 10.22 3.62
CA LEU A 325 15.62 9.78 3.21
C LEU A 325 16.23 10.71 2.14
N LYS A 326 15.40 11.26 1.25
CA LYS A 326 15.84 12.23 0.24
C LYS A 326 16.27 13.55 0.88
N GLN A 327 15.45 14.10 1.78
CA GLN A 327 15.73 15.41 2.38
C GLN A 327 16.90 15.36 3.38
N ARG A 328 17.04 14.28 4.15
CA ARG A 328 18.08 14.16 5.18
C ARG A 328 19.41 13.64 4.66
N PHE A 329 19.37 12.71 3.72
CA PHE A 329 20.58 11.97 3.28
C PHE A 329 20.82 12.04 1.77
N ASP A 330 20.06 12.88 1.06
CA ASP A 330 20.09 13.00 -0.41
C ASP A 330 19.96 11.67 -1.17
N MET A 331 19.26 10.69 -0.57
CA MET A 331 19.05 9.39 -1.19
C MET A 331 18.07 9.49 -2.36
N PRO A 332 18.47 9.08 -3.57
CA PRO A 332 17.54 9.08 -4.69
C PRO A 332 16.44 8.04 -4.51
N TYR A 333 15.24 8.34 -5.01
CA TYR A 333 14.15 7.39 -5.05
C TYR A 333 13.32 7.49 -6.33
N ILE A 334 12.61 6.41 -6.65
CA ILE A 334 11.61 6.36 -7.71
C ILE A 334 10.29 5.77 -7.21
N LEU A 335 9.21 6.14 -7.88
CA LEU A 335 7.85 5.73 -7.58
C LEU A 335 7.25 4.98 -8.79
N PRO A 336 7.71 3.76 -9.11
CA PRO A 336 7.22 3.04 -10.26
C PRO A 336 5.81 2.51 -10.02
N THR A 337 5.11 2.16 -11.10
CA THR A 337 3.83 1.47 -11.03
C THR A 337 3.99 0.09 -10.37
N ILE A 338 3.07 -0.29 -9.49
CA ILE A 338 3.12 -1.60 -8.82
C ILE A 338 3.10 -2.73 -9.86
N PRO A 339 4.01 -3.71 -9.79
CA PRO A 339 4.21 -4.71 -10.85
C PRO A 339 3.16 -5.83 -10.82
N VAL A 340 1.87 -5.51 -10.92
CA VAL A 340 0.77 -6.48 -11.07
C VAL A 340 0.37 -6.56 -12.54
N GLY A 341 0.54 -7.73 -13.16
CA GLY A 341 0.30 -7.92 -14.58
C GLY A 341 1.56 -7.67 -15.44
N SER A 342 1.45 -7.98 -16.72
CA SER A 342 2.59 -7.95 -17.66
C SER A 342 3.10 -6.53 -17.90
N SER A 343 2.21 -5.63 -18.32
CA SER A 343 2.53 -4.24 -18.64
C SER A 343 3.15 -3.49 -17.45
N ALA A 344 2.51 -3.56 -16.28
CA ALA A 344 3.00 -2.88 -15.08
C ALA A 344 4.35 -3.46 -14.61
N THR A 345 4.57 -4.78 -14.76
CA THR A 345 5.87 -5.40 -14.45
C THR A 345 6.95 -4.90 -15.39
N ARG A 346 6.65 -4.76 -16.68
CA ARG A 346 7.57 -4.15 -17.65
C ARG A 346 7.94 -2.73 -17.25
N GLY A 347 6.94 -1.90 -16.96
CA GLY A 347 7.14 -0.51 -16.52
C GLY A 347 8.03 -0.42 -15.28
N PHE A 348 7.71 -1.20 -14.25
CA PHE A 348 8.47 -1.27 -12.99
C PHE A 348 9.96 -1.58 -13.22
N VAL A 349 10.25 -2.66 -13.94
CA VAL A 349 11.64 -3.09 -14.17
C VAL A 349 12.37 -2.13 -15.08
N THR A 350 11.70 -1.59 -16.12
CA THR A 350 12.32 -0.63 -17.05
C THR A 350 12.69 0.68 -16.36
N GLU A 351 11.84 1.17 -15.46
CA GLU A 351 12.12 2.41 -14.73
C GLU A 351 13.32 2.25 -13.79
N ILE A 352 13.41 1.12 -13.10
CA ILE A 352 14.59 0.80 -12.28
C ILE A 352 15.83 0.64 -13.17
N ALA A 353 15.74 -0.11 -14.27
CA ALA A 353 16.86 -0.34 -15.18
C ALA A 353 17.41 0.96 -15.78
N ARG A 354 16.53 1.92 -16.07
CA ARG A 354 16.94 3.25 -16.60
C ARG A 354 17.83 4.00 -15.62
N PHE A 355 17.56 3.92 -14.32
CA PHE A 355 18.43 4.56 -13.32
C PHE A 355 19.85 4.02 -13.37
N PHE A 356 20.03 2.75 -13.71
CA PHE A 356 21.33 2.06 -13.76
C PHE A 356 21.93 1.95 -15.17
N GLY A 357 21.30 2.51 -16.21
CA GLY A 357 21.74 2.36 -17.59
C GLY A 357 21.68 0.92 -18.12
N LEU A 358 20.66 0.16 -17.71
CA LEU A 358 20.48 -1.27 -18.00
C LEU A 358 19.28 -1.55 -18.93
N GLU A 359 18.79 -0.55 -19.66
CA GLU A 359 17.55 -0.64 -20.45
C GLU A 359 17.59 -1.76 -21.50
N ASP A 360 18.71 -1.94 -22.19
CA ASP A 360 18.86 -2.99 -23.22
C ASP A 360 18.85 -4.40 -22.60
N ALA A 361 19.49 -4.58 -21.44
CA ALA A 361 19.47 -5.83 -20.72
C ALA A 361 18.06 -6.14 -20.19
N ALA A 362 17.40 -5.13 -19.63
CA ALA A 362 16.03 -5.23 -19.16
C ALA A 362 15.08 -5.59 -20.31
N LYS A 363 15.18 -4.91 -21.46
CA LYS A 363 14.35 -5.22 -22.64
C LYS A 363 14.48 -6.70 -23.05
N LYS A 364 15.68 -7.22 -23.16
CA LYS A 364 15.92 -8.63 -23.53
C LYS A 364 15.31 -9.60 -22.53
N LEU A 365 15.46 -9.34 -21.23
CA LEU A 365 14.88 -10.13 -20.16
C LEU A 365 13.35 -10.12 -20.24
N LEU A 366 12.76 -8.94 -20.32
CA LEU A 366 11.33 -8.73 -20.30
C LEU A 366 10.63 -9.31 -21.53
N ASP A 367 11.19 -9.14 -22.73
CA ASP A 367 10.66 -9.72 -23.96
C ASP A 367 10.60 -11.26 -23.86
N LYS A 368 11.60 -11.89 -23.25
CA LYS A 368 11.61 -13.33 -23.01
C LYS A 368 10.54 -13.78 -22.00
N GLU A 369 10.41 -13.07 -20.88
CA GLU A 369 9.44 -13.38 -19.84
C GLU A 369 7.99 -13.19 -20.36
N GLU A 370 7.72 -12.14 -21.12
CA GLU A 370 6.41 -11.87 -21.72
C GLU A 370 6.02 -12.93 -22.75
N ALA A 371 6.94 -13.33 -23.61
CA ALA A 371 6.67 -14.38 -24.58
C ALA A 371 6.27 -15.70 -23.88
N LYS A 372 6.96 -16.03 -22.78
CA LYS A 372 6.65 -17.21 -21.94
C LYS A 372 5.28 -17.06 -21.28
N LEU A 373 4.99 -15.90 -20.67
CA LEU A 373 3.71 -15.63 -20.02
C LEU A 373 2.55 -15.71 -21.02
N LYS A 374 2.68 -15.08 -22.18
CA LYS A 374 1.65 -15.09 -23.23
C LYS A 374 1.27 -16.51 -23.64
N GLY A 375 2.25 -17.41 -23.78
CA GLY A 375 2.00 -18.82 -24.06
C GLY A 375 1.22 -19.51 -22.94
N ALA A 376 1.61 -19.26 -21.69
CA ALA A 376 0.97 -19.85 -20.52
C ALA A 376 -0.46 -19.32 -20.28
N LEU A 377 -0.73 -18.06 -20.60
CA LEU A 377 -2.05 -17.44 -20.43
C LEU A 377 -3.07 -17.87 -21.52
N LYS A 378 -2.63 -18.35 -22.69
CA LYS A 378 -3.51 -18.69 -23.81
C LYS A 378 -4.69 -19.60 -23.40
N PRO A 379 -4.50 -20.76 -22.74
CA PRO A 379 -5.60 -21.63 -22.36
C PRO A 379 -6.52 -21.01 -21.28
N ILE A 380 -6.00 -20.17 -20.42
CA ILE A 380 -6.81 -19.43 -19.42
C ILE A 380 -7.68 -18.41 -20.12
N ARG A 381 -7.11 -17.62 -21.01
CA ARG A 381 -7.82 -16.60 -21.80
C ARG A 381 -9.03 -17.18 -22.53
N GLU A 382 -8.90 -18.34 -23.15
CA GLU A 382 -10.00 -19.02 -23.85
C GLU A 382 -11.20 -19.32 -22.93
N ARG A 383 -10.95 -19.65 -21.65
CA ARG A 383 -11.99 -19.97 -20.66
C ARG A 383 -12.61 -18.75 -20.00
N VAL A 384 -11.84 -17.69 -19.81
CA VAL A 384 -12.30 -16.49 -19.06
C VAL A 384 -12.74 -15.33 -19.97
N LYS A 385 -12.51 -15.43 -21.27
CA LYS A 385 -12.85 -14.40 -22.25
C LYS A 385 -14.30 -13.94 -22.12
N GLY A 386 -14.50 -12.63 -22.06
CA GLY A 386 -15.82 -11.99 -21.96
C GLY A 386 -16.49 -12.10 -20.58
N LYS A 387 -15.88 -12.77 -19.60
CA LYS A 387 -16.37 -12.77 -18.21
C LYS A 387 -16.16 -11.39 -17.60
N LYS A 388 -17.13 -10.96 -16.80
CA LYS A 388 -17.13 -9.64 -16.15
C LYS A 388 -16.41 -9.72 -14.79
N VAL A 389 -15.49 -8.79 -14.55
CA VAL A 389 -14.82 -8.66 -13.27
C VAL A 389 -15.06 -7.28 -12.65
N ILE A 390 -15.28 -7.24 -11.34
CA ILE A 390 -15.19 -6.01 -10.55
C ILE A 390 -13.91 -6.07 -9.70
N ILE A 391 -13.20 -4.94 -9.61
CA ILE A 391 -11.92 -4.87 -8.90
C ILE A 391 -12.02 -3.81 -7.81
N GLY A 392 -11.64 -4.18 -6.57
CA GLY A 392 -11.73 -3.27 -5.43
C GLY A 392 -10.53 -3.35 -4.50
N GLY A 393 -9.96 -2.19 -4.15
CA GLY A 393 -8.79 -2.11 -3.28
C GLY A 393 -8.12 -0.73 -3.31
N GLY A 394 -6.83 -0.68 -2.98
CA GLY A 394 -6.02 0.51 -3.17
C GLY A 394 -5.85 0.80 -4.67
N TYR A 395 -6.02 2.06 -5.07
CA TYR A 395 -6.14 2.48 -6.47
C TYR A 395 -4.99 2.01 -7.38
N MET A 396 -3.75 1.98 -6.87
CA MET A 396 -2.58 1.50 -7.63
C MET A 396 -2.74 0.05 -8.08
N ARG A 397 -3.18 -0.82 -7.20
CA ARG A 397 -3.33 -2.26 -7.48
C ARG A 397 -4.60 -2.57 -8.25
N VAL A 398 -5.63 -1.75 -8.06
CA VAL A 398 -6.90 -1.89 -8.80
C VAL A 398 -6.66 -1.61 -10.29
N GLY A 399 -5.94 -0.53 -10.61
CA GLY A 399 -5.61 -0.20 -12.00
C GLY A 399 -4.79 -1.29 -12.69
N THR A 400 -3.69 -1.72 -12.08
CA THR A 400 -2.81 -2.75 -12.67
C THR A 400 -3.48 -4.12 -12.77
N ALA A 401 -4.31 -4.50 -11.79
CA ALA A 401 -5.11 -5.72 -11.89
C ALA A 401 -6.18 -5.63 -13.00
N GLY A 402 -6.68 -4.42 -13.28
CA GLY A 402 -7.57 -4.15 -14.41
C GLY A 402 -6.88 -4.39 -15.76
N LEU A 403 -5.66 -3.91 -15.93
CA LEU A 403 -4.86 -4.17 -17.14
C LEU A 403 -4.63 -5.67 -17.35
N LEU A 404 -4.31 -6.42 -16.29
CA LEU A 404 -4.17 -7.87 -16.39
C LEU A 404 -5.49 -8.56 -16.76
N ALA A 405 -6.61 -8.11 -16.18
CA ALA A 405 -7.92 -8.67 -16.50
C ALA A 405 -8.25 -8.48 -17.99
N ASP A 406 -7.96 -7.30 -18.55
CA ASP A 406 -8.10 -7.02 -19.98
C ASP A 406 -7.14 -7.88 -20.81
N GLU A 407 -5.88 -8.01 -20.42
CA GLU A 407 -4.87 -8.84 -21.09
C GLU A 407 -5.35 -10.30 -21.27
N ILE A 408 -6.03 -10.87 -20.28
CA ILE A 408 -6.61 -12.20 -20.38
C ILE A 408 -8.01 -12.23 -21.02
N GLY A 409 -8.48 -11.10 -21.54
CA GLY A 409 -9.73 -10.99 -22.31
C GLY A 409 -11.00 -10.94 -21.48
N MET A 410 -10.93 -10.55 -20.21
CA MET A 410 -12.09 -10.28 -19.38
C MET A 410 -12.63 -8.86 -19.64
N ALA A 411 -13.91 -8.65 -19.35
CA ALA A 411 -14.50 -7.33 -19.32
C ALA A 411 -14.40 -6.75 -17.90
N VAL A 412 -13.65 -5.66 -17.71
CA VAL A 412 -13.62 -4.93 -16.44
C VAL A 412 -14.92 -4.17 -16.30
N ALA A 413 -15.84 -4.68 -15.51
CA ALA A 413 -17.19 -4.12 -15.35
C ALA A 413 -17.20 -2.90 -14.42
N GLY A 414 -16.26 -2.81 -13.50
CA GLY A 414 -16.15 -1.66 -12.62
C GLY A 414 -14.91 -1.75 -11.71
N MET A 415 -14.49 -0.58 -11.24
CA MET A 415 -13.38 -0.45 -10.30
C MET A 415 -13.82 0.34 -9.07
N ARG A 416 -13.31 -0.04 -7.91
CA ARG A 416 -13.58 0.66 -6.67
C ARG A 416 -12.32 0.83 -5.86
N ASN A 417 -11.97 2.08 -5.63
CA ASN A 417 -10.78 2.46 -4.89
C ASN A 417 -11.15 2.91 -3.48
N PHE A 418 -10.33 2.59 -2.49
CA PHE A 418 -10.55 3.03 -1.11
C PHE A 418 -10.23 4.50 -0.91
N ASN A 419 -9.24 4.98 -1.60
CA ASN A 419 -8.73 6.33 -1.54
C ASN A 419 -8.14 6.70 -2.89
N TYR A 420 -7.86 7.96 -3.04
CA TYR A 420 -7.10 8.50 -4.15
C TYR A 420 -5.95 9.33 -3.59
N ASP A 421 -4.78 9.22 -4.20
CA ASP A 421 -3.63 10.05 -3.89
C ASP A 421 -3.20 10.79 -5.15
N THR A 422 -2.98 12.09 -5.05
CA THR A 422 -2.60 12.92 -6.21
C THR A 422 -1.32 12.45 -6.90
N TYR A 423 -0.45 11.75 -6.18
CA TYR A 423 0.74 11.11 -6.77
C TYR A 423 0.39 9.90 -7.67
N GLY A 424 -0.82 9.41 -7.59
CA GLY A 424 -1.33 8.31 -8.42
C GLY A 424 -1.91 8.71 -9.76
N ASN A 425 -1.99 10.01 -10.06
CA ASN A 425 -2.55 10.50 -11.33
C ASN A 425 -1.89 9.83 -12.53
N GLN A 426 -0.59 9.60 -12.46
CA GLN A 426 0.15 8.96 -13.54
C GLN A 426 -0.34 7.53 -13.82
N LEU A 427 -0.64 6.74 -12.79
CA LEU A 427 -1.17 5.40 -13.01
C LEU A 427 -2.50 5.46 -13.77
N PHE A 428 -3.40 6.35 -13.38
CA PHE A 428 -4.68 6.48 -14.09
C PHE A 428 -4.46 6.91 -15.55
N GLN A 429 -3.51 7.79 -15.83
CA GLN A 429 -3.11 8.13 -17.20
C GLN A 429 -2.58 6.91 -17.97
N GLU A 430 -1.83 6.02 -17.33
CA GLU A 430 -1.30 4.79 -17.95
C GLU A 430 -2.41 3.78 -18.30
N ILE A 431 -3.52 3.78 -17.56
CA ILE A 431 -4.64 2.86 -17.78
C ILE A 431 -5.78 3.46 -18.62
N GLU A 432 -5.73 4.76 -18.92
CA GLU A 432 -6.78 5.51 -19.59
C GLU A 432 -7.18 4.89 -20.95
N ASP A 433 -6.20 4.57 -21.78
CA ASP A 433 -6.43 4.00 -23.10
C ASP A 433 -7.21 2.67 -23.06
N THR A 434 -7.01 1.89 -21.98
CA THR A 434 -7.61 0.56 -21.85
C THR A 434 -8.88 0.58 -20.99
N LEU A 435 -8.91 1.37 -19.92
CA LEU A 435 -9.92 1.31 -18.87
C LEU A 435 -10.66 2.63 -18.65
N GLY A 436 -10.44 3.66 -19.50
CA GLY A 436 -10.98 4.99 -19.34
C GLY A 436 -12.51 5.02 -19.17
N ASN A 437 -13.21 4.23 -19.96
CA ASN A 437 -14.67 4.11 -19.90
C ASN A 437 -15.23 3.24 -18.78
N VAL A 438 -14.37 2.66 -17.92
CA VAL A 438 -14.81 1.75 -16.86
C VAL A 438 -15.48 2.52 -15.72
N PRO A 439 -16.71 2.14 -15.30
CA PRO A 439 -17.35 2.71 -14.12
C PRO A 439 -16.45 2.56 -12.88
N THR A 440 -16.21 3.66 -12.19
CA THR A 440 -15.31 3.65 -11.04
C THR A 440 -15.87 4.49 -9.89
N ALA A 441 -15.47 4.14 -8.66
CA ALA A 441 -15.76 4.93 -7.48
C ALA A 441 -14.56 4.97 -6.55
N ILE A 442 -14.37 6.12 -5.92
CA ILE A 442 -13.47 6.27 -4.77
C ILE A 442 -14.34 6.29 -3.54
N SER A 443 -14.40 5.18 -2.85
CA SER A 443 -15.25 5.00 -1.69
C SER A 443 -14.89 3.70 -0.95
N ASN A 444 -14.88 3.74 0.36
CA ASN A 444 -14.68 2.56 1.20
C ASN A 444 -15.98 2.06 1.87
N GLN A 445 -17.15 2.53 1.44
CA GLN A 445 -18.44 2.13 2.00
C GLN A 445 -18.93 0.82 1.40
N SER A 446 -19.18 -0.18 2.24
CA SER A 446 -19.69 -1.49 1.80
C SER A 446 -21.10 -1.41 1.20
N SER A 447 -21.94 -0.50 1.70
CA SER A 447 -23.29 -0.25 1.17
C SER A 447 -23.30 0.15 -0.30
N GLU A 448 -22.41 1.05 -0.68
CA GLU A 448 -22.25 1.50 -2.08
C GLU A 448 -21.69 0.40 -2.97
N LEU A 449 -20.74 -0.39 -2.44
CA LEU A 449 -20.22 -1.56 -3.15
C LEU A 449 -21.32 -2.56 -3.49
N VAL A 450 -22.24 -2.83 -2.55
CA VAL A 450 -23.37 -3.73 -2.79
C VAL A 450 -24.21 -3.27 -3.98
N ASN A 451 -24.54 -1.97 -4.04
CA ASN A 451 -25.29 -1.42 -5.16
C ASN A 451 -24.51 -1.48 -6.48
N MET A 452 -23.22 -1.19 -6.45
CA MET A 452 -22.37 -1.30 -7.63
C MET A 452 -22.35 -2.73 -8.18
N VAL A 453 -22.21 -3.74 -7.30
CA VAL A 453 -22.22 -5.16 -7.69
C VAL A 453 -23.57 -5.59 -8.24
N LYS A 454 -24.67 -5.20 -7.60
CA LYS A 454 -26.03 -5.52 -8.09
C LYS A 454 -26.32 -4.95 -9.48
N LYS A 455 -25.81 -3.75 -9.77
CA LYS A 455 -25.99 -3.10 -11.07
C LYS A 455 -25.09 -3.67 -12.17
N LEU A 456 -23.80 -3.83 -11.89
CA LEU A 456 -22.80 -4.27 -12.87
C LEU A 456 -22.83 -5.77 -13.14
N LYS A 457 -23.38 -6.56 -12.20
CA LYS A 457 -23.54 -8.03 -12.28
C LYS A 457 -22.24 -8.73 -12.71
N PRO A 458 -21.14 -8.59 -11.99
CA PRO A 458 -19.87 -9.23 -12.33
C PRO A 458 -19.95 -10.75 -12.14
N ASP A 459 -19.15 -11.48 -12.89
CA ASP A 459 -18.98 -12.93 -12.74
C ASP A 459 -18.05 -13.28 -11.57
N ILE A 460 -17.10 -12.39 -11.27
CA ILE A 460 -16.08 -12.55 -10.23
C ILE A 460 -15.66 -11.18 -9.70
N ALA A 461 -15.21 -11.15 -8.46
CA ALA A 461 -14.58 -9.98 -7.86
C ALA A 461 -13.10 -10.24 -7.54
N ILE A 462 -12.24 -9.26 -7.81
CA ILE A 462 -10.88 -9.19 -7.28
C ILE A 462 -10.87 -8.05 -6.27
N SER A 463 -10.72 -8.35 -4.98
CA SER A 463 -10.98 -7.34 -3.97
C SER A 463 -10.08 -7.47 -2.75
N HIS A 464 -9.98 -6.39 -1.99
CA HIS A 464 -9.40 -6.45 -0.65
C HIS A 464 -10.17 -7.46 0.22
N PRO A 465 -9.52 -8.20 1.14
CA PRO A 465 -10.18 -9.22 1.97
C PRO A 465 -11.46 -8.74 2.66
N GLY A 466 -11.47 -7.51 3.20
CA GLY A 466 -12.66 -6.94 3.84
C GLY A 466 -13.87 -6.76 2.92
N LEU A 467 -13.66 -6.57 1.62
CA LEU A 467 -14.72 -6.47 0.62
C LEU A 467 -15.17 -7.84 0.10
N GLY A 468 -14.30 -8.83 0.12
CA GLY A 468 -14.60 -10.19 -0.37
C GLY A 468 -15.77 -10.85 0.35
N ILE A 469 -15.99 -10.54 1.61
CA ILE A 469 -17.15 -11.02 2.40
C ILE A 469 -18.46 -10.56 1.75
N TRP A 470 -18.56 -9.28 1.41
CA TRP A 470 -19.76 -8.70 0.77
C TRP A 470 -20.00 -9.30 -0.62
N MET A 471 -18.93 -9.52 -1.41
CA MET A 471 -19.04 -10.16 -2.71
C MET A 471 -19.65 -11.57 -2.60
N ASN A 472 -19.13 -12.39 -1.69
CA ASN A 472 -19.64 -13.75 -1.50
C ASN A 472 -21.09 -13.76 -1.00
N LYS A 473 -21.49 -12.83 -0.12
CA LYS A 473 -22.87 -12.65 0.30
C LYS A 473 -23.81 -12.28 -0.87
N LEU A 474 -23.29 -11.61 -1.89
CA LEU A 474 -24.03 -11.27 -3.11
C LEU A 474 -24.00 -12.39 -4.18
N GLY A 475 -23.41 -13.53 -3.88
CA GLY A 475 -23.30 -14.65 -4.83
C GLY A 475 -22.15 -14.49 -5.84
N VAL A 476 -21.32 -13.48 -5.68
CA VAL A 476 -20.16 -13.23 -6.54
C VAL A 476 -18.91 -13.81 -5.89
N PRO A 477 -18.28 -14.83 -6.50
CA PRO A 477 -17.05 -15.38 -5.95
C PRO A 477 -15.93 -14.32 -5.97
N SER A 478 -15.10 -14.32 -4.93
CA SER A 478 -14.05 -13.30 -4.80
C SER A 478 -12.66 -13.88 -4.60
N ILE A 479 -11.68 -13.18 -5.13
CA ILE A 479 -10.25 -13.42 -4.94
C ILE A 479 -9.68 -12.22 -4.20
N ALA A 480 -8.88 -12.47 -3.16
CA ALA A 480 -8.16 -11.39 -2.51
C ALA A 480 -7.06 -10.85 -3.44
N LEU A 481 -7.05 -9.54 -3.65
CA LEU A 481 -6.00 -8.84 -4.41
C LEU A 481 -4.70 -8.70 -3.58
N PHE A 482 -4.83 -8.84 -2.28
CA PHE A 482 -3.71 -8.80 -1.34
C PHE A 482 -3.72 -10.06 -0.51
N SER A 483 -2.63 -10.76 -0.54
CA SER A 483 -2.46 -11.90 0.35
C SER A 483 -0.98 -12.25 0.35
N GLN A 484 -0.41 -12.36 1.51
CA GLN A 484 0.94 -12.90 1.62
C GLN A 484 1.02 -14.41 1.31
N ARG A 485 -0.13 -15.05 1.08
CA ARG A 485 -0.21 -16.48 0.71
C ARG A 485 -0.07 -16.73 -0.79
N PHE A 486 -0.27 -15.71 -1.60
CA PHE A 486 -0.30 -15.84 -3.06
C PHE A 486 0.56 -14.76 -3.69
N THR A 487 1.18 -15.11 -4.79
CA THR A 487 1.97 -14.17 -5.55
C THR A 487 1.08 -13.37 -6.51
N PHE A 488 1.35 -12.09 -6.62
CA PHE A 488 0.65 -11.13 -7.48
C PHE A 488 1.61 -10.36 -8.37
N PHE A 489 2.87 -10.27 -7.97
CA PHE A 489 3.86 -9.43 -8.63
C PHE A 489 4.65 -10.19 -9.70
N GLY A 490 5.09 -9.44 -10.68
CA GLY A 490 5.88 -9.96 -11.76
C GLY A 490 5.09 -10.87 -12.71
N TYR A 491 5.80 -11.50 -13.59
CA TYR A 491 5.21 -12.41 -14.57
C TYR A 491 4.66 -13.69 -13.95
N LYS A 492 5.33 -14.17 -12.90
CA LYS A 492 4.82 -15.31 -12.12
C LYS A 492 3.52 -14.96 -11.41
N GLY A 493 3.44 -13.76 -10.82
CA GLY A 493 2.22 -13.28 -10.17
C GLY A 493 1.08 -13.08 -11.15
N ALA A 494 1.33 -12.55 -12.33
CA ALA A 494 0.35 -12.41 -13.40
C ALA A 494 -0.27 -13.76 -13.79
N TYR A 495 0.57 -14.78 -13.98
CA TYR A 495 0.10 -16.14 -14.26
C TYR A 495 -0.73 -16.72 -13.11
N GLU A 496 -0.25 -16.62 -11.88
CA GLU A 496 -0.94 -17.16 -10.71
C GLU A 496 -2.28 -16.46 -10.45
N LEU A 497 -2.38 -15.15 -10.64
CA LEU A 497 -3.65 -14.43 -10.52
C LEU A 497 -4.64 -14.87 -11.59
N ALA A 498 -4.21 -14.97 -12.85
CA ALA A 498 -5.03 -15.46 -13.95
C ALA A 498 -5.51 -16.90 -13.70
N ARG A 499 -4.64 -17.79 -13.23
CA ARG A 499 -4.98 -19.17 -12.87
C ARG A 499 -6.01 -19.25 -11.74
N ARG A 500 -5.90 -18.36 -10.75
CA ARG A 500 -6.86 -18.29 -9.65
C ARG A 500 -8.20 -17.76 -10.11
N ILE A 501 -8.24 -16.77 -10.99
CA ILE A 501 -9.46 -16.28 -11.64
C ILE A 501 -10.19 -17.45 -12.32
N ASP A 502 -9.49 -18.18 -13.17
CA ASP A 502 -10.05 -19.33 -13.91
C ASP A 502 -10.63 -20.40 -12.97
N ARG A 503 -9.87 -20.83 -11.97
CA ARG A 503 -10.32 -21.82 -10.97
C ARG A 503 -11.50 -21.34 -10.15
N THR A 504 -11.54 -20.07 -9.78
CA THR A 504 -12.62 -19.49 -8.99
C THR A 504 -13.90 -19.37 -9.82
N LEU A 505 -13.79 -19.00 -11.08
CA LEU A 505 -14.90 -18.99 -12.02
C LEU A 505 -15.48 -20.39 -12.27
N ALA A 506 -14.66 -21.42 -12.28
CA ALA A 506 -15.09 -22.82 -12.41
C ALA A 506 -15.81 -23.34 -11.14
N ASN A 507 -15.55 -22.76 -9.96
CA ASN A 507 -16.09 -23.23 -8.69
C ASN A 507 -16.86 -22.13 -7.94
N ARG A 508 -18.10 -21.86 -8.38
CA ARG A 508 -18.97 -20.77 -7.83
C ARG A 508 -19.94 -21.23 -6.74
N ASN A 509 -20.00 -22.52 -6.44
CA ASN A 509 -21.07 -23.08 -5.61
C ASN A 509 -21.11 -22.49 -4.19
N TYR A 510 -19.95 -22.22 -3.60
CA TYR A 510 -19.88 -21.61 -2.28
C TYR A 510 -20.62 -20.27 -2.23
N SER A 511 -20.24 -19.32 -3.09
CA SER A 511 -20.85 -17.98 -3.10
C SER A 511 -22.34 -18.02 -3.46
N LYS A 512 -22.73 -18.87 -4.42
CA LYS A 512 -24.14 -19.06 -4.77
C LYS A 512 -24.98 -19.60 -3.62
N ASN A 513 -24.47 -20.60 -2.89
CA ASN A 513 -25.18 -21.18 -1.76
C ASN A 513 -25.24 -20.18 -0.59
N LEU A 514 -24.15 -19.46 -0.34
CA LEU A 514 -24.11 -18.44 0.71
C LEU A 514 -25.17 -17.36 0.46
N SER A 515 -25.25 -16.82 -0.77
CA SER A 515 -26.19 -15.75 -1.11
C SER A 515 -27.67 -16.16 -1.02
N ARG A 516 -27.99 -17.45 -1.13
CA ARG A 516 -29.36 -17.96 -0.98
C ARG A 516 -29.83 -18.03 0.48
N ASN A 517 -28.88 -18.06 1.42
CA ASN A 517 -29.16 -18.28 2.84
C ASN A 517 -28.80 -17.08 3.71
N ILE A 518 -28.50 -15.93 3.09
CA ILE A 518 -28.15 -14.69 3.80
C ILE A 518 -29.00 -13.55 3.29
N GLU A 519 -29.65 -12.87 4.22
CA GLU A 519 -30.26 -11.57 3.99
C GLU A 519 -29.23 -10.48 4.25
N LEU A 520 -29.18 -9.48 3.36
CA LEU A 520 -28.35 -8.31 3.55
C LEU A 520 -29.06 -7.28 4.42
N PRO A 521 -28.35 -6.51 5.23
CA PRO A 521 -28.95 -5.62 6.22
C PRO A 521 -29.46 -4.28 5.64
N TYR A 522 -29.76 -4.22 4.35
CA TYR A 522 -30.20 -3.01 3.69
C TYR A 522 -31.68 -3.10 3.29
N LEU A 523 -32.39 -1.97 3.39
CA LEU A 523 -33.76 -1.85 2.92
C LEU A 523 -33.82 -1.99 1.39
N GLU A 524 -34.92 -2.50 0.86
CA GLU A 524 -35.11 -2.62 -0.61
C GLU A 524 -34.94 -1.29 -1.34
N SER A 525 -35.40 -0.20 -0.75
CA SER A 525 -35.22 1.16 -1.27
C SER A 525 -33.75 1.58 -1.44
N TRP A 526 -32.83 0.96 -0.70
CA TRP A 526 -31.40 1.20 -0.87
C TRP A 526 -30.87 0.63 -2.18
N TYR A 527 -31.35 -0.53 -2.58
CA TYR A 527 -30.90 -1.18 -3.82
C TYR A 527 -31.37 -0.49 -5.11
N GLU A 528 -32.37 0.38 -5.00
CA GLU A 528 -32.83 1.23 -6.09
C GLU A 528 -31.91 2.44 -6.31
N LYS A 529 -31.14 2.82 -5.29
CA LYS A 529 -30.21 3.95 -5.36
C LYS A 529 -28.99 3.66 -6.24
N PRO A 530 -28.46 4.65 -6.94
CA PRO A 530 -27.16 4.50 -7.59
C PRO A 530 -26.04 4.23 -6.56
N TYR A 531 -24.99 3.52 -6.97
CA TYR A 531 -23.88 3.20 -6.07
C TYR A 531 -23.10 4.44 -5.61
N ASN A 532 -23.24 5.56 -6.33
CA ASN A 532 -22.66 6.86 -5.99
C ASN A 532 -23.70 7.85 -5.40
N HIS A 533 -24.80 7.36 -4.87
CA HIS A 533 -25.93 8.17 -4.37
C HIS A 533 -25.51 9.25 -3.36
N TYR A 534 -24.51 8.98 -2.55
CA TYR A 534 -23.98 9.95 -1.57
C TYR A 534 -22.72 10.68 -2.05
N ILE A 535 -22.36 10.53 -3.30
CA ILE A 535 -21.24 11.23 -3.92
C ILE A 535 -21.81 12.41 -4.68
N LEU A 536 -21.65 13.60 -4.13
CA LEU A 536 -22.17 14.82 -4.69
C LEU A 536 -21.05 15.63 -5.34
N ASP A 537 -21.34 16.34 -6.39
CA ASP A 537 -20.46 17.35 -6.96
C ASP A 537 -20.45 18.65 -6.12
N LYS A 538 -19.75 19.67 -6.60
CA LYS A 538 -19.68 20.98 -5.92
C LYS A 538 -21.02 21.74 -5.94
N SER A 539 -21.94 21.38 -6.83
CA SER A 539 -23.29 21.95 -6.89
C SER A 539 -24.27 21.26 -5.96
N GLY A 540 -23.88 20.12 -5.35
CA GLY A 540 -24.75 19.28 -4.53
C GLY A 540 -25.53 18.26 -5.36
N GLU A 541 -25.21 18.09 -6.64
CA GLU A 541 -25.81 17.07 -7.50
C GLU A 541 -25.04 15.73 -7.42
N VAL A 542 -25.77 14.63 -7.65
CA VAL A 542 -25.16 13.29 -7.62
C VAL A 542 -24.31 13.08 -8.86
N VAL A 543 -23.01 12.91 -8.67
CA VAL A 543 -22.05 12.71 -9.76
C VAL A 543 -22.32 11.39 -10.46
N GLY A 544 -22.46 11.43 -11.79
CA GLY A 544 -22.58 10.23 -12.62
C GLY A 544 -23.92 9.49 -12.51
N ALA A 545 -24.98 10.13 -12.03
CA ALA A 545 -26.32 9.54 -11.99
C ALA A 545 -26.83 9.11 -13.37
N GLU A 546 -26.36 9.75 -14.43
CA GLU A 546 -26.73 9.45 -15.82
C GLU A 546 -25.78 8.46 -16.53
N ALA A 547 -24.67 8.10 -15.91
CA ALA A 547 -23.60 7.33 -16.55
C ALA A 547 -23.74 5.80 -16.41
N ILE A 548 -24.86 5.29 -15.86
CA ILE A 548 -25.06 3.85 -15.66
C ILE A 548 -26.43 3.41 -16.18
#